data_72ce032e434ce32a61a5afd5a49c665f
#
_entry.id   72ce032e434ce32a61a5afd5a49c665f
#
_cell.length_a   1.000
_cell.length_b   1.000
_cell.length_c   1.000
_cell.angle_alpha   90.00
_cell.angle_beta   90.00
_cell.angle_gamma   90.00
#
_symmetry.space_group_name_H-M   'P 1'
#
loop_
_entity.id
_entity.type
_entity.pdbx_description
1 polymer ?
#
loop_
_entity_poly.entity_id
_entity_poly.type
_entity_poly.pdbx_seq_one_letter_code
_entity_poly.pdbx_strand_id
1 'polypeptide(L)'
;FGLAKLTLLLPSSRAQRIVTEAFIRHAGEEDRAGLLMPRMAVVGDLDLDETLGPLLDPLGAADVPPAIDPQRRLFALAQLIGETMGDEAPGGATLLRLAREMGATMDRLLVEGVGPEELLGEPVLDLFGSLSGHWQQSLHLFASVQAQWLAQLREWDALDAAARRNRLFDW
;
A
#
# COMPACT_ATOMS: atom_id res chain seq x y z
N PHE A 1 -6.11 -12.05 -32.20
CA PHE A 1 -5.77 -12.91 -31.06
C PHE A 1 -4.64 -12.38 -30.15
N GLY A 2 -3.98 -11.23 -30.49
CA GLY A 2 -2.82 -10.72 -29.76
C GLY A 2 -3.17 -9.88 -28.54
N LEU A 3 -4.13 -8.97 -28.63
CA LEU A 3 -4.39 -7.93 -27.61
C LEU A 3 -4.87 -8.50 -26.26
N ALA A 4 -5.70 -9.54 -26.26
CA ALA A 4 -6.19 -10.16 -25.03
C ALA A 4 -5.09 -10.82 -24.15
N LYS A 5 -3.91 -11.05 -24.74
CA LYS A 5 -2.74 -11.60 -24.04
C LYS A 5 -1.79 -10.52 -23.52
N LEU A 6 -2.05 -9.26 -23.87
CA LEU A 6 -1.24 -8.14 -23.39
C LEU A 6 -1.76 -7.62 -22.07
N THR A 7 -0.84 -7.19 -21.22
CA THR A 7 -1.12 -6.39 -20.04
C THR A 7 -0.47 -5.05 -20.18
N LEU A 8 -1.26 -3.98 -20.04
CA LEU A 8 -0.79 -2.60 -20.08
C LEU A 8 -0.67 -2.08 -18.64
N LEU A 9 0.53 -1.70 -18.27
CA LEU A 9 0.79 -0.99 -17.03
C LEU A 9 0.65 0.52 -17.29
N LEU A 10 -0.25 1.17 -16.60
CA LEU A 10 -0.61 2.56 -16.83
C LEU A 10 -0.32 3.40 -15.58
N PRO A 11 0.09 4.66 -15.75
CA PRO A 11 0.49 5.50 -14.63
C PRO A 11 -0.68 5.99 -13.77
N SER A 12 -1.90 5.90 -14.26
CA SER A 12 -3.09 6.38 -13.52
C SER A 12 -4.39 5.80 -14.08
N SER A 13 -5.45 5.81 -13.27
CA SER A 13 -6.82 5.43 -13.67
C SER A 13 -7.35 6.35 -14.79
N ARG A 14 -6.86 7.60 -14.86
CA ARG A 14 -7.19 8.51 -15.96
C ARG A 14 -6.59 8.01 -17.29
N ALA A 15 -5.35 7.58 -17.28
CA ALA A 15 -4.71 6.98 -18.45
C ALA A 15 -5.44 5.70 -18.88
N GLN A 16 -5.85 4.86 -17.94
CA GLN A 16 -6.63 3.66 -18.19
C GLN A 16 -7.94 3.99 -18.92
N ARG A 17 -8.67 5.01 -18.46
CA ARG A 17 -9.92 5.46 -19.10
C ARG A 17 -9.68 5.93 -20.52
N ILE A 18 -8.66 6.77 -20.77
CA ILE A 18 -8.33 7.29 -22.09
C ILE A 18 -7.99 6.16 -23.05
N VAL A 19 -7.18 5.19 -22.61
CA VAL A 19 -6.82 4.02 -23.42
C VAL A 19 -8.05 3.16 -23.73
N THR A 20 -8.92 2.91 -22.73
CA THR A 20 -10.19 2.20 -22.91
C THR A 20 -11.08 2.87 -23.97
N GLU A 21 -11.24 4.18 -23.87
CA GLU A 21 -12.05 4.96 -24.83
C GLU A 21 -11.44 4.91 -26.24
N ALA A 22 -10.10 4.94 -26.36
CA ALA A 22 -9.42 4.82 -27.65
C ALA A 22 -9.67 3.44 -28.29
N PHE A 23 -9.60 2.36 -27.53
CA PHE A 23 -9.91 1.01 -28.02
C PHE A 23 -11.36 0.88 -28.47
N ILE A 24 -12.32 1.42 -27.69
CA ILE A 24 -13.75 1.40 -28.03
C ILE A 24 -14.00 2.16 -29.33
N ARG A 25 -13.40 3.34 -29.48
CA ARG A 25 -13.54 4.17 -30.68
C ARG A 25 -13.01 3.46 -31.92
N HIS A 26 -11.81 2.91 -31.84
CA HIS A 26 -11.18 2.17 -32.93
C HIS A 26 -11.99 0.94 -33.33
N ALA A 27 -12.54 0.20 -32.36
CA ALA A 27 -13.41 -0.94 -32.63
C ALA A 27 -14.71 -0.54 -33.35
N GLY A 28 -15.28 0.62 -33.01
CA GLY A 28 -16.48 1.16 -33.68
C GLY A 28 -16.24 1.61 -35.12
N GLU A 29 -15.02 2.07 -35.44
CA GLU A 29 -14.63 2.50 -36.78
C GLU A 29 -14.46 1.32 -37.76
N GLU A 30 -14.07 0.14 -37.23
CA GLU A 30 -13.81 -1.06 -38.04
C GLU A 30 -15.00 -2.01 -38.19
N ASP A 31 -16.21 -1.63 -37.73
CA ASP A 31 -17.45 -2.44 -37.76
C ASP A 31 -17.26 -3.88 -37.23
N ARG A 32 -16.40 -4.05 -36.24
CA ARG A 32 -16.08 -5.34 -35.64
C ARG A 32 -17.05 -5.66 -34.51
N ALA A 33 -17.65 -6.83 -34.54
CA ALA A 33 -18.68 -7.31 -33.61
C ALA A 33 -18.19 -7.50 -32.15
N GLY A 34 -16.92 -7.25 -31.85
CA GLY A 34 -16.35 -7.32 -30.50
C GLY A 34 -14.83 -7.15 -30.50
N LEU A 35 -14.34 -6.46 -29.48
CA LEU A 35 -12.92 -6.26 -29.22
C LEU A 35 -12.56 -6.89 -27.88
N LEU A 36 -11.65 -7.88 -27.89
CA LEU A 36 -11.02 -8.37 -26.67
C LEU A 36 -9.93 -7.39 -26.27
N MET A 37 -10.21 -6.63 -25.22
CA MET A 37 -9.29 -5.64 -24.70
C MET A 37 -8.11 -6.29 -23.98
N PRO A 38 -6.92 -5.64 -23.98
CA PRO A 38 -5.82 -6.04 -23.11
C PRO A 38 -6.21 -5.86 -21.63
N ARG A 39 -5.58 -6.59 -20.75
CA ARG A 39 -5.65 -6.30 -19.33
C ARG A 39 -4.98 -4.97 -19.07
N MET A 40 -5.53 -4.19 -18.15
CA MET A 40 -4.99 -2.89 -17.78
C MET A 40 -4.83 -2.81 -16.28
N ALA A 41 -3.66 -2.43 -15.81
CA ALA A 41 -3.37 -2.21 -14.41
C ALA A 41 -2.72 -0.83 -14.21
N VAL A 42 -3.06 -0.18 -13.10
CA VAL A 42 -2.48 1.11 -12.73
C VAL A 42 -1.31 0.85 -11.78
N VAL A 43 -0.10 1.29 -12.14
CA VAL A 43 1.13 1.01 -11.39
C VAL A 43 1.08 1.55 -9.95
N GLY A 44 0.28 2.59 -9.69
CA GLY A 44 0.09 3.16 -8.35
C GLY A 44 -1.04 2.54 -7.53
N ASP A 45 -1.78 1.59 -8.09
CA ASP A 45 -2.90 0.96 -7.41
C ASP A 45 -2.40 -0.12 -6.44
N LEU A 46 -2.89 -0.07 -5.20
CA LEU A 46 -2.55 -1.08 -4.18
C LEU A 46 -3.21 -2.42 -4.48
N ASP A 47 -4.29 -2.42 -5.30
CA ASP A 47 -5.00 -3.63 -5.75
C ASP A 47 -4.32 -4.30 -6.97
N LEU A 48 -3.05 -4.00 -7.21
CA LEU A 48 -2.27 -4.56 -8.31
C LEU A 48 -2.22 -6.10 -8.26
N ASP A 49 -2.29 -6.66 -7.07
CA ASP A 49 -2.28 -8.09 -6.83
C ASP A 49 -3.47 -8.83 -7.45
N GLU A 50 -4.67 -8.26 -7.35
CA GLU A 50 -5.86 -8.86 -7.95
C GLU A 50 -5.82 -8.80 -9.47
N THR A 51 -5.26 -7.72 -10.01
CA THR A 51 -5.21 -7.47 -11.45
C THR A 51 -4.06 -8.21 -12.13
N LEU A 52 -2.90 -8.29 -11.49
CA LEU A 52 -1.67 -8.86 -12.04
C LEU A 52 -1.28 -10.21 -11.43
N GLY A 53 -1.95 -10.67 -10.36
CA GLY A 53 -1.58 -11.87 -9.62
C GLY A 53 -1.16 -13.05 -10.50
N PRO A 54 -1.96 -13.48 -11.50
CA PRO A 54 -1.60 -14.58 -12.39
C PRO A 54 -0.43 -14.28 -13.34
N LEU A 55 -0.09 -13.01 -13.55
CA LEU A 55 1.01 -12.57 -14.41
C LEU A 55 2.32 -12.41 -13.67
N LEU A 56 2.24 -12.22 -12.35
CA LEU A 56 3.42 -12.11 -11.49
C LEU A 56 4.00 -13.49 -11.13
N ASP A 57 3.21 -14.56 -11.25
CA ASP A 57 3.67 -15.93 -11.03
C ASP A 57 4.94 -16.30 -11.82
N PRO A 58 5.05 -15.99 -13.13
CA PRO A 58 6.27 -16.26 -13.88
C PRO A 58 7.49 -15.46 -13.40
N LEU A 59 7.28 -14.41 -12.63
CA LEU A 59 8.32 -13.53 -12.08
C LEU A 59 8.70 -13.89 -10.64
N GLY A 60 8.28 -15.06 -10.11
CA GLY A 60 8.57 -15.47 -8.75
C GLY A 60 7.67 -14.86 -7.69
N ALA A 61 6.51 -14.33 -8.09
CA ALA A 61 5.53 -13.74 -7.15
C ALA A 61 5.01 -14.75 -6.11
N ALA A 62 5.08 -16.06 -6.43
CA ALA A 62 4.73 -17.13 -5.49
C ALA A 62 5.60 -17.13 -4.22
N ASP A 63 6.83 -16.62 -4.29
CA ASP A 63 7.76 -16.52 -3.16
C ASP A 63 7.57 -15.24 -2.33
N VAL A 64 6.71 -14.33 -2.78
CA VAL A 64 6.41 -13.08 -2.06
C VAL A 64 5.15 -13.26 -1.21
N PRO A 65 5.22 -13.09 0.12
CA PRO A 65 4.07 -13.21 1.00
C PRO A 65 2.87 -12.38 0.54
N PRO A 66 1.62 -12.84 0.81
CA PRO A 66 0.43 -12.12 0.39
C PRO A 66 0.30 -10.77 1.08
N ALA A 67 -0.40 -9.84 0.44
CA ALA A 67 -0.79 -8.60 1.08
C ALA A 67 -1.83 -8.85 2.17
N ILE A 68 -1.71 -8.13 3.28
CA ILE A 68 -2.72 -8.16 4.34
C ILE A 68 -4.03 -7.54 3.86
N ASP A 69 -5.15 -8.14 4.24
CA ASP A 69 -6.47 -7.56 3.98
C ASP A 69 -6.60 -6.16 4.61
N PRO A 70 -7.09 -5.14 3.86
CA PRO A 70 -7.15 -3.76 4.34
C PRO A 70 -8.01 -3.58 5.61
N GLN A 71 -9.09 -4.34 5.76
CA GLN A 71 -9.94 -4.26 6.95
C GLN A 71 -9.25 -4.90 8.15
N ARG A 72 -8.64 -6.07 7.95
CA ARG A 72 -7.84 -6.74 8.99
C ARG A 72 -6.71 -5.82 9.46
N ARG A 73 -6.02 -5.16 8.53
CA ARG A 73 -4.97 -4.17 8.83
C ARG A 73 -5.52 -3.04 9.70
N LEU A 74 -6.63 -2.44 9.29
CA LEU A 74 -7.25 -1.32 10.02
C LEU A 74 -7.57 -1.68 11.47
N PHE A 75 -8.19 -2.83 11.70
CA PHE A 75 -8.54 -3.26 13.04
C PHE A 75 -7.32 -3.64 13.88
N ALA A 76 -6.34 -4.30 13.30
CA ALA A 76 -5.11 -4.65 14.00
C ALA A 76 -4.31 -3.38 14.39
N LEU A 77 -4.18 -2.41 13.49
CA LEU A 77 -3.56 -1.13 13.83
C LEU A 77 -4.32 -0.39 14.93
N ALA A 78 -5.66 -0.38 14.89
CA ALA A 78 -6.45 0.23 15.94
C ALA A 78 -6.22 -0.45 17.30
N GLN A 79 -6.13 -1.76 17.33
CA GLN A 79 -5.81 -2.51 18.55
C GLN A 79 -4.41 -2.15 19.06
N LEU A 80 -3.38 -2.21 18.23
CA LEU A 80 -2.00 -1.87 18.60
C LEU A 80 -1.87 -0.44 19.14
N ILE A 81 -2.54 0.53 18.50
CA ILE A 81 -2.58 1.92 18.96
C ILE A 81 -3.24 1.99 20.33
N GLY A 82 -4.40 1.34 20.51
CA GLY A 82 -5.11 1.30 21.78
C GLY A 82 -4.27 0.71 22.91
N GLU A 83 -3.61 -0.41 22.66
CA GLU A 83 -2.71 -1.06 23.62
C GLU A 83 -1.50 -0.18 23.96
N THR A 84 -0.92 0.49 22.96
CA THR A 84 0.26 1.37 23.17
C THR A 84 -0.11 2.63 23.95
N MET A 85 -1.30 3.20 23.72
CA MET A 85 -1.78 4.39 24.42
C MET A 85 -2.37 4.08 25.80
N GLY A 86 -2.82 2.84 26.06
CA GLY A 86 -3.41 2.44 27.33
C GLY A 86 -4.63 3.27 27.71
N ASP A 87 -4.63 3.85 28.91
CA ASP A 87 -5.73 4.65 29.44
C ASP A 87 -5.97 5.98 28.66
N GLU A 88 -4.99 6.42 27.88
CA GLU A 88 -5.11 7.64 27.06
C GLU A 88 -5.71 7.34 25.66
N ALA A 89 -6.03 6.07 25.35
CA ALA A 89 -6.59 5.69 24.07
C ALA A 89 -7.96 6.34 23.82
N PRO A 90 -8.17 6.95 22.65
CA PRO A 90 -9.45 7.57 22.31
C PRO A 90 -10.54 6.50 22.08
N GLY A 91 -11.81 6.90 22.17
CA GLY A 91 -12.95 6.00 21.90
C GLY A 91 -12.98 5.48 20.44
N GLY A 92 -13.64 4.37 20.22
CA GLY A 92 -13.58 3.51 19.04
C GLY A 92 -13.57 4.20 17.67
N ALA A 93 -14.47 5.15 17.40
CA ALA A 93 -14.51 5.84 16.11
C ALA A 93 -13.26 6.71 15.86
N THR A 94 -12.78 7.38 16.90
CA THR A 94 -11.56 8.21 16.83
C THR A 94 -10.33 7.31 16.69
N LEU A 95 -10.30 6.19 17.38
CA LEU A 95 -9.23 5.21 17.30
C LEU A 95 -9.11 4.61 15.89
N LEU A 96 -10.24 4.26 15.25
CA LEU A 96 -10.25 3.78 13.88
C LEU A 96 -9.78 4.84 12.87
N ARG A 97 -10.15 6.12 13.10
CA ARG A 97 -9.65 7.22 12.26
C ARG A 97 -8.14 7.38 12.41
N LEU A 98 -7.63 7.36 13.64
CA LEU A 98 -6.20 7.42 13.92
C LEU A 98 -5.44 6.24 13.27
N ALA A 99 -5.98 5.03 13.36
CA ALA A 99 -5.41 3.85 12.72
C ALA A 99 -5.34 3.99 11.19
N ARG A 100 -6.37 4.57 10.58
CA ARG A 100 -6.38 4.84 9.14
C ARG A 100 -5.33 5.88 8.73
N GLU A 101 -5.23 6.97 9.47
CA GLU A 101 -4.25 8.03 9.21
C GLU A 101 -2.80 7.53 9.41
N MET A 102 -2.58 6.75 10.46
CA MET A 102 -1.29 6.12 10.74
C MET A 102 -0.92 5.10 9.66
N GLY A 103 -1.85 4.23 9.25
CA GLY A 103 -1.64 3.29 8.15
C GLY A 103 -1.29 3.98 6.85
N ALA A 104 -1.99 5.08 6.50
CA ALA A 104 -1.67 5.87 5.30
C ALA A 104 -0.29 6.52 5.37
N THR A 105 0.16 6.92 6.57
CA THR A 105 1.51 7.46 6.76
C THR A 105 2.57 6.36 6.63
N MET A 106 2.33 5.17 7.18
CA MET A 106 3.20 4.00 6.99
C MET A 106 3.35 3.64 5.52
N ASP A 107 2.25 3.67 4.74
CA ASP A 107 2.30 3.39 3.31
C ASP A 107 3.19 4.39 2.54
N ARG A 108 3.13 5.68 2.89
CA ARG A 108 4.00 6.70 2.29
C ARG A 108 5.47 6.45 2.63
N LEU A 109 5.79 6.13 3.88
CA LEU A 109 7.14 5.81 4.31
C LEU A 109 7.68 4.56 3.59
N LEU A 110 6.85 3.53 3.43
CA LEU A 110 7.20 2.32 2.68
C LEU A 110 7.49 2.62 1.21
N VAL A 111 6.72 3.52 0.59
CA VAL A 111 6.98 3.95 -0.81
C VAL A 111 8.31 4.66 -0.94
N GLU A 112 8.68 5.48 0.06
CA GLU A 112 9.96 6.21 0.09
C GLU A 112 11.12 5.36 0.63
N GLY A 113 10.87 4.13 1.06
CA GLY A 113 11.88 3.23 1.62
C GLY A 113 12.35 3.60 3.03
N VAL A 114 11.58 4.42 3.76
CA VAL A 114 11.93 4.89 5.11
C VAL A 114 11.44 3.90 6.16
N GLY A 115 12.36 3.31 6.91
CA GLY A 115 12.09 2.40 8.02
C GLY A 115 11.86 3.10 9.36
N PRO A 116 11.32 2.38 10.38
CA PRO A 116 11.12 2.94 11.72
C PRO A 116 12.43 3.36 12.39
N GLU A 117 13.53 2.71 12.06
CA GLU A 117 14.85 3.02 12.59
C GLU A 117 15.36 4.38 12.11
N GLU A 118 15.05 4.75 10.88
CA GLU A 118 15.41 6.05 10.31
C GLU A 118 14.62 7.19 10.94
N LEU A 119 13.34 6.92 11.29
CA LEU A 119 12.49 7.91 11.97
C LEU A 119 12.97 8.26 13.38
N LEU A 120 13.66 7.34 14.04
CA LEU A 120 14.25 7.54 15.37
C LEU A 120 15.76 7.85 15.30
N GLY A 121 16.31 7.98 14.08
CA GLY A 121 17.72 8.31 13.88
C GLY A 121 18.06 9.73 14.34
N GLU A 122 19.32 9.92 14.78
CA GLU A 122 19.81 11.22 15.25
C GLU A 122 19.52 12.39 14.32
N PRO A 123 19.61 12.30 12.98
CA PRO A 123 19.31 13.43 12.10
C PRO A 123 17.85 13.90 12.18
N VAL A 124 16.92 12.97 12.40
CA VAL A 124 15.49 13.27 12.55
C VAL A 124 15.23 13.82 13.94
N LEU A 125 15.79 13.21 14.98
CA LEU A 125 15.64 13.68 16.37
C LEU A 125 16.26 15.06 16.58
N ASP A 126 17.39 15.36 15.95
CA ASP A 126 18.01 16.69 15.99
C ASP A 126 17.14 17.75 15.27
N LEU A 127 16.56 17.40 14.13
CA LEU A 127 15.65 18.29 13.42
C LEU A 127 14.40 18.58 14.23
N PHE A 128 13.88 17.60 14.96
CA PHE A 128 12.69 17.69 15.79
C PHE A 128 12.98 18.01 17.26
N GLY A 129 14.23 17.96 17.69
CA GLY A 129 14.65 18.23 19.08
C GLY A 129 14.31 19.64 19.57
N SER A 130 14.10 20.58 18.66
CA SER A 130 13.57 21.94 18.94
C SER A 130 12.04 22.02 18.97
N LEU A 131 11.33 20.93 18.63
CA LEU A 131 9.89 20.89 18.63
C LEU A 131 9.33 20.55 20.03
N SER A 132 8.09 20.95 20.27
CA SER A 132 7.41 20.72 21.55
C SER A 132 7.40 19.23 21.93
N GLY A 133 7.41 18.93 23.25
CA GLY A 133 7.37 17.57 23.77
C GLY A 133 6.20 16.71 23.22
N HIS A 134 5.11 17.35 22.80
CA HIS A 134 3.99 16.70 22.15
C HIS A 134 4.37 16.04 20.80
N TRP A 135 5.21 16.67 20.01
CA TRP A 135 5.71 16.08 18.75
C TRP A 135 6.61 14.87 18.98
N GLN A 136 7.46 14.94 20.01
CA GLN A 136 8.31 13.82 20.39
C GLN A 136 7.49 12.61 20.84
N GLN A 137 6.45 12.84 21.66
CA GLN A 137 5.53 11.76 22.06
C GLN A 137 4.80 11.14 20.86
N SER A 138 4.33 11.97 19.92
CA SER A 138 3.65 11.48 18.71
C SER A 138 4.57 10.65 17.83
N LEU A 139 5.85 11.06 17.68
CA LEU A 139 6.84 10.31 16.91
C LEU A 139 7.17 8.97 17.57
N HIS A 140 7.36 8.95 18.90
CA HIS A 140 7.60 7.72 19.64
C HIS A 140 6.42 6.75 19.57
N LEU A 141 5.19 7.25 19.70
CA LEU A 141 3.98 6.45 19.52
C LEU A 141 3.94 5.83 18.13
N PHE A 142 4.16 6.64 17.09
CA PHE A 142 4.17 6.17 15.70
C PHE A 142 5.21 5.08 15.48
N ALA A 143 6.45 5.31 15.87
CA ALA A 143 7.54 4.36 15.69
C ALA A 143 7.31 3.06 16.48
N SER A 144 6.78 3.15 17.71
CA SER A 144 6.43 1.98 18.51
C SER A 144 5.35 1.13 17.86
N VAL A 145 4.26 1.75 17.39
CA VAL A 145 3.17 1.05 16.69
C VAL A 145 3.67 0.46 15.38
N GLN A 146 4.50 1.18 14.62
CA GLN A 146 5.08 0.68 13.37
C GLN A 146 5.97 -0.54 13.61
N ALA A 147 6.82 -0.53 14.64
CA ALA A 147 7.66 -1.67 14.98
C ALA A 147 6.84 -2.91 15.38
N GLN A 148 5.80 -2.73 16.19
CA GLN A 148 4.88 -3.81 16.58
C GLN A 148 4.11 -4.33 15.37
N TRP A 149 3.66 -3.45 14.48
CA TRP A 149 2.98 -3.82 13.24
C TRP A 149 3.86 -4.68 12.34
N LEU A 150 5.10 -4.29 12.12
CA LEU A 150 6.05 -5.09 11.34
C LEU A 150 6.35 -6.46 11.96
N ALA A 151 6.38 -6.55 13.29
CA ALA A 151 6.50 -7.83 13.99
C ALA A 151 5.27 -8.71 13.75
N GLN A 152 4.08 -8.13 13.85
CA GLN A 152 2.81 -8.82 13.62
C GLN A 152 2.67 -9.35 12.18
N LEU A 153 3.10 -8.56 11.17
CA LEU A 153 3.12 -9.01 9.78
C LEU A 153 4.05 -10.22 9.57
N ARG A 154 5.21 -10.24 10.24
CA ARG A 154 6.14 -11.39 10.18
C ARG A 154 5.51 -12.65 10.78
N GLU A 155 4.79 -12.54 11.90
CA GLU A 155 4.06 -13.67 12.50
C GLU A 155 2.96 -14.21 11.58
N TRP A 156 2.32 -13.35 10.82
CA TRP A 156 1.25 -13.72 9.90
C TRP A 156 1.74 -14.15 8.51
N ASP A 157 3.05 -14.12 8.28
CA ASP A 157 3.66 -14.33 6.96
C ASP A 157 2.97 -13.49 5.87
N ALA A 158 2.79 -12.20 6.16
CA ALA A 158 2.08 -11.25 5.32
C ALA A 158 2.88 -9.95 5.16
N LEU A 159 2.52 -9.15 4.19
CA LEU A 159 3.10 -7.84 3.92
C LEU A 159 2.02 -6.77 3.86
N ASP A 160 2.42 -5.52 4.10
CA ASP A 160 1.60 -4.39 3.64
C ASP A 160 1.54 -4.37 2.10
N ALA A 161 0.41 -3.95 1.55
CA ALA A 161 0.22 -3.89 0.10
C ALA A 161 1.31 -3.06 -0.59
N ALA A 162 1.72 -1.92 0.02
CA ALA A 162 2.81 -1.10 -0.48
C ALA A 162 4.17 -1.83 -0.46
N ALA A 163 4.48 -2.55 0.62
CA ALA A 163 5.71 -3.33 0.75
C ALA A 163 5.75 -4.50 -0.25
N ARG A 164 4.62 -5.21 -0.41
CA ARG A 164 4.50 -6.28 -1.38
C ARG A 164 4.70 -5.77 -2.81
N ARG A 165 4.07 -4.65 -3.15
CA ARG A 165 4.27 -4.00 -4.46
C ARG A 165 5.74 -3.69 -4.69
N ASN A 166 6.44 -3.07 -3.74
CA ASN A 166 7.87 -2.79 -3.88
C ASN A 166 8.66 -4.07 -4.16
N ARG A 167 8.46 -5.15 -3.38
CA ARG A 167 9.12 -6.44 -3.61
C ARG A 167 8.84 -7.07 -4.98
N LEU A 168 7.67 -6.84 -5.55
CA LEU A 168 7.32 -7.35 -6.87
C LEU A 168 8.01 -6.58 -8.02
N PHE A 169 8.46 -5.35 -7.77
CA PHE A 169 9.12 -4.49 -8.76
C PHE A 169 10.62 -4.28 -8.51
N ASP A 170 11.15 -4.73 -7.37
CA ASP A 170 12.59 -4.72 -7.06
C ASP A 170 13.29 -5.92 -7.71
N TRP A 171 13.47 -5.83 -9.05
CA TRP A 171 14.23 -6.79 -9.86
C TRP A 171 15.39 -6.14 -10.57
#